data_efa35216a661cf7355f03b67c113c26e
#
_entry.id   efa35216a661cf7355f03b67c113c26e
#
_cell.length_a   1.000
_cell.length_b   1.000
_cell.length_c   1.000
_cell.angle_alpha   90.00
_cell.angle_beta   90.00
_cell.angle_gamma   90.00
#
_symmetry.space_group_name_H-M   'P 1'
#
loop_
_entity.id
_entity.type
_entity.pdbx_description
1 polymer ?
#
loop_
_entity_poly.entity_id
_entity_poly.type
_entity_poly.pdbx_seq_one_letter_code
_entity_poly.pdbx_strand_id
1 'polypeptide(L)'
;MLITYKNVSIRHKDDDYVLKGVDFEVAAGDLIYLIGKVGSGKSSLLRSMYGEAEIDECDEATVLGCDMFSIRRKDLQPLRRELGIIFQDFKLLTDRSVRKNLEFVLKATGWDDKTDRDHRIAEVLRDVKMEGCEDRMPNELSGGEQQRIAIARALLNSPKVLLADEPTGNLDPETTDQIMSVFSEIAQTGTAVIIATHNMAILDRYPGTVYQCDEQNFTKYDN
;
A
#
# COMPACT_ATOMS: atom_id res chain seq x y z
N MET A 1 6.41 13.91 -10.26
CA MET A 1 6.38 12.50 -9.88
C MET A 1 6.18 12.37 -8.38
N LEU A 2 5.47 11.33 -7.91
CA LEU A 2 5.32 11.01 -6.49
C LEU A 2 6.44 10.10 -6.02
N ILE A 3 6.88 9.16 -6.88
CA ILE A 3 8.03 8.28 -6.64
C ILE A 3 8.89 8.30 -7.89
N THR A 4 10.21 8.35 -7.69
CA THR A 4 11.21 8.23 -8.74
C THR A 4 12.36 7.38 -8.22
N TYR A 5 12.54 6.20 -8.80
CA TYR A 5 13.68 5.32 -8.59
C TYR A 5 14.44 5.19 -9.89
N LYS A 6 15.76 5.41 -9.85
CA LYS A 6 16.67 5.21 -10.97
C LYS A 6 17.85 4.38 -10.50
N ASN A 7 18.06 3.27 -11.19
CA ASN A 7 19.14 2.32 -10.91
C ASN A 7 19.20 1.89 -9.43
N VAL A 8 18.02 1.69 -8.80
CA VAL A 8 17.93 1.36 -7.37
C VAL A 8 18.19 -0.12 -7.15
N SER A 9 19.11 -0.45 -6.25
CA SER A 9 19.40 -1.81 -5.81
C SER A 9 19.00 -2.00 -4.36
N ILE A 10 18.29 -3.09 -4.07
CA ILE A 10 17.76 -3.44 -2.74
C ILE A 10 18.44 -4.73 -2.29
N ARG A 11 19.02 -4.72 -1.08
CA ARG A 11 19.73 -5.85 -0.49
C ARG A 11 18.98 -6.45 0.71
N HIS A 12 19.14 -7.74 0.91
CA HIS A 12 18.71 -8.41 2.14
C HIS A 12 19.81 -8.30 3.20
N LYS A 13 19.47 -8.49 4.48
CA LYS A 13 20.44 -8.44 5.60
C LYS A 13 21.56 -9.47 5.49
N ASP A 14 21.39 -10.51 4.68
CA ASP A 14 22.35 -11.61 4.47
C ASP A 14 23.25 -11.42 3.23
N ASP A 15 23.48 -10.17 2.81
CA ASP A 15 24.36 -9.76 1.69
C ASP A 15 23.88 -10.12 0.28
N ASP A 16 22.75 -10.77 0.09
CA ASP A 16 22.21 -11.06 -1.24
C ASP A 16 21.31 -9.92 -1.75
N TYR A 17 21.50 -9.56 -3.02
CA TYR A 17 20.60 -8.61 -3.69
C TYR A 17 19.23 -9.24 -3.91
N VAL A 18 18.20 -8.47 -3.57
CA VAL A 18 16.79 -8.83 -3.81
C VAL A 18 16.34 -8.34 -5.17
N LEU A 19 16.68 -7.09 -5.51
CA LEU A 19 16.46 -6.45 -6.80
C LEU A 19 17.65 -5.56 -7.14
N LYS A 20 17.97 -5.44 -8.44
CA LYS A 20 19.05 -4.61 -8.96
C LYS A 20 18.56 -3.72 -10.09
N GLY A 21 19.10 -2.49 -10.13
CA GLY A 21 18.86 -1.57 -11.24
C GLY A 21 17.38 -1.29 -11.47
N VAL A 22 16.61 -1.04 -10.39
CA VAL A 22 15.18 -0.72 -10.49
C VAL A 22 15.00 0.68 -11.05
N ASP A 23 14.36 0.78 -12.23
CA ASP A 23 13.86 2.02 -12.80
C ASP A 23 12.34 2.07 -12.69
N PHE A 24 11.83 3.02 -11.90
CA PHE A 24 10.43 3.05 -11.51
C PHE A 24 9.93 4.48 -11.25
N GLU A 25 8.87 4.87 -11.92
CA GLU A 25 8.26 6.18 -11.76
C GLU A 25 6.75 6.05 -11.47
N VAL A 26 6.25 6.90 -10.57
CA VAL A 26 4.84 6.92 -10.16
C VAL A 26 4.30 8.34 -10.21
N ALA A 27 3.21 8.54 -10.92
CA ALA A 27 2.44 9.77 -10.94
C ALA A 27 1.14 9.66 -10.11
N ALA A 28 0.49 10.80 -9.86
CA ALA A 28 -0.80 10.81 -9.19
C ALA A 28 -1.86 10.10 -10.04
N GLY A 29 -2.65 9.24 -9.40
CA GLY A 29 -3.71 8.48 -10.04
C GLY A 29 -3.23 7.22 -10.78
N ASP A 30 -1.94 6.90 -10.75
CA ASP A 30 -1.45 5.65 -11.35
C ASP A 30 -1.98 4.44 -10.60
N LEU A 31 -2.39 3.41 -11.36
CA LEU A 31 -2.62 2.05 -10.86
C LEU A 31 -1.49 1.16 -11.38
N ILE A 32 -0.66 0.67 -10.48
CA ILE A 32 0.56 -0.06 -10.80
C ILE A 32 0.54 -1.43 -10.15
N TYR A 33 0.94 -2.44 -10.92
CA TYR A 33 1.09 -3.81 -10.47
C TYR A 33 2.56 -4.23 -10.44
N LEU A 34 2.99 -4.76 -9.32
CA LEU A 34 4.25 -5.45 -9.18
C LEU A 34 3.97 -6.95 -9.19
N ILE A 35 4.32 -7.63 -10.27
CA ILE A 35 4.05 -9.07 -10.43
C ILE A 35 5.33 -9.89 -10.29
N GLY A 36 5.19 -11.17 -10.00
CA GLY A 36 6.31 -12.12 -9.87
C GLY A 36 6.05 -13.18 -8.82
N LYS A 37 6.90 -14.20 -8.78
CA LYS A 37 6.81 -15.31 -7.84
C LYS A 37 6.94 -14.84 -6.38
N VAL A 38 6.55 -15.67 -5.43
CA VAL A 38 6.85 -15.47 -4.00
C VAL A 38 8.37 -15.41 -3.82
N GLY A 39 8.86 -14.41 -3.09
CA GLY A 39 10.29 -14.20 -2.89
C GLY A 39 11.01 -13.40 -4.00
N SER A 40 10.32 -12.94 -5.05
CA SER A 40 10.94 -12.20 -6.17
C SER A 40 11.30 -10.73 -5.85
N GLY A 41 11.06 -10.25 -4.62
CA GLY A 41 11.44 -8.89 -4.21
C GLY A 41 10.31 -7.85 -4.20
N LYS A 42 9.08 -8.16 -4.62
CA LYS A 42 7.95 -7.22 -4.64
C LYS A 42 7.72 -6.53 -3.29
N SER A 43 7.62 -7.29 -2.21
CA SER A 43 7.45 -6.76 -0.85
C SER A 43 8.65 -5.95 -0.38
N SER A 44 9.87 -6.30 -0.79
CA SER A 44 11.08 -5.54 -0.46
C SER A 44 11.11 -4.21 -1.18
N LEU A 45 10.66 -4.17 -2.45
CA LEU A 45 10.49 -2.92 -3.19
C LEU A 45 9.45 -2.01 -2.53
N LEU A 46 8.27 -2.54 -2.14
CA LEU A 46 7.30 -1.75 -1.39
C LEU A 46 7.89 -1.23 -0.07
N ARG A 47 8.61 -2.08 0.68
CA ARG A 47 9.22 -1.71 1.96
C ARG A 47 10.29 -0.63 1.84
N SER A 48 11.03 -0.58 0.74
CA SER A 48 12.00 0.49 0.50
C SER A 48 11.33 1.86 0.39
N MET A 49 10.10 1.92 -0.15
CA MET A 49 9.36 3.18 -0.33
C MET A 49 8.91 3.84 0.99
N TYR A 50 8.84 3.07 2.08
CA TYR A 50 8.51 3.61 3.41
C TYR A 50 9.61 3.37 4.47
N GLY A 51 10.83 3.02 4.01
CA GLY A 51 12.03 2.94 4.83
C GLY A 51 12.07 1.74 5.79
N GLU A 52 11.56 0.57 5.38
CA GLU A 52 11.70 -0.72 6.08
C GLU A 52 12.66 -1.69 5.36
N ALA A 53 13.01 -1.43 4.09
CA ALA A 53 14.10 -2.09 3.40
C ALA A 53 15.15 -1.05 3.01
N GLU A 54 16.43 -1.42 3.13
CA GLU A 54 17.54 -0.55 2.82
C GLU A 54 17.82 -0.55 1.31
N ILE A 55 18.11 0.64 0.78
CA ILE A 55 18.62 0.84 -0.56
C ILE A 55 20.16 0.81 -0.46
N ASP A 56 20.79 -0.06 -1.23
CA ASP A 56 22.24 -0.26 -1.21
C ASP A 56 22.96 0.67 -2.19
N GLU A 57 22.41 0.78 -3.42
CA GLU A 57 22.93 1.64 -4.48
C GLU A 57 21.77 2.29 -5.23
N CYS A 58 21.94 3.53 -5.69
CA CYS A 58 21.00 4.21 -6.58
C CYS A 58 21.64 5.43 -7.25
N ASP A 59 21.10 5.83 -8.41
CA ASP A 59 21.34 7.14 -8.99
C ASP A 59 20.34 8.16 -8.41
N GLU A 60 19.08 7.74 -8.21
CA GLU A 60 18.01 8.51 -7.56
C GLU A 60 17.02 7.58 -6.88
N ALA A 61 16.63 7.89 -5.64
CA ALA A 61 15.60 7.16 -4.90
C ALA A 61 14.72 8.13 -4.12
N THR A 62 13.72 8.70 -4.77
CA THR A 62 12.86 9.74 -4.19
C THR A 62 11.44 9.24 -3.99
N VAL A 63 10.88 9.43 -2.79
CA VAL A 63 9.47 9.17 -2.45
C VAL A 63 8.88 10.42 -1.81
N LEU A 64 7.86 11.01 -2.43
CA LEU A 64 7.19 12.24 -1.99
C LEU A 64 8.17 13.38 -1.64
N GLY A 65 9.25 13.50 -2.42
CA GLY A 65 10.30 14.50 -2.23
C GLY A 65 11.34 14.15 -1.16
N CYS A 66 11.23 12.98 -0.52
CA CYS A 66 12.24 12.49 0.42
C CYS A 66 13.24 11.60 -0.31
N ASP A 67 14.54 11.85 -0.14
CA ASP A 67 15.60 10.96 -0.61
C ASP A 67 15.68 9.73 0.30
N MET A 68 15.27 8.57 -0.22
CA MET A 68 15.17 7.32 0.53
C MET A 68 16.53 6.67 0.82
N PHE A 69 17.57 6.99 0.03
CA PHE A 69 18.91 6.50 0.25
C PHE A 69 19.57 7.10 1.51
N SER A 70 19.27 8.38 1.78
CA SER A 70 19.82 9.12 2.91
C SER A 70 18.81 9.47 4.01
N ILE A 71 17.57 8.93 3.94
CA ILE A 71 16.48 9.31 4.83
C ILE A 71 16.82 9.08 6.31
N ARG A 72 16.59 10.10 7.13
CA ARG A 72 16.83 9.99 8.57
C ARG A 72 15.58 9.50 9.28
N ARG A 73 15.78 8.80 10.40
CA ARG A 73 14.68 8.25 11.22
C ARG A 73 13.60 9.26 11.60
N LYS A 74 13.96 10.53 11.81
CA LYS A 74 13.01 11.60 12.15
C LYS A 74 12.11 12.00 10.97
N ASP A 75 12.56 11.80 9.74
CA ASP A 75 11.86 12.19 8.52
C ASP A 75 10.93 11.04 8.02
N LEU A 76 11.10 9.82 8.54
CA LEU A 76 10.26 8.66 8.20
C LEU A 76 8.80 8.80 8.68
N GLN A 77 8.56 9.35 9.86
CA GLN A 77 7.19 9.48 10.36
C GLN A 77 6.34 10.46 9.54
N PRO A 78 6.81 11.67 9.19
CA PRO A 78 6.12 12.54 8.26
C PRO A 78 5.84 11.87 6.91
N LEU A 79 6.83 11.21 6.31
CA LEU A 79 6.67 10.48 5.05
C LEU A 79 5.57 9.41 5.15
N ARG A 80 5.61 8.56 6.18
CA ARG A 80 4.64 7.48 6.38
C ARG A 80 3.21 7.95 6.60
N ARG A 81 2.99 9.20 7.03
CA ARG A 81 1.64 9.80 7.12
C ARG A 81 1.03 10.10 5.75
N GLU A 82 1.88 10.36 4.75
CA GLU A 82 1.45 10.61 3.36
C GLU A 82 1.35 9.32 2.53
N LEU A 83 1.70 8.18 3.13
CA LEU A 83 1.60 6.84 2.53
C LEU A 83 0.51 6.02 3.24
N GLY A 84 -0.33 5.36 2.49
CA GLY A 84 -1.21 4.31 3.01
C GLY A 84 -0.57 2.95 2.80
N ILE A 85 -0.47 2.13 3.86
CA ILE A 85 0.15 0.81 3.77
C ILE A 85 -0.88 -0.26 4.11
N ILE A 86 -1.04 -1.23 3.21
CA ILE A 86 -1.97 -2.34 3.32
C ILE A 86 -1.16 -3.63 3.30
N PHE A 87 -1.27 -4.41 4.37
CA PHE A 87 -0.55 -5.67 4.56
C PHE A 87 -1.39 -6.86 4.16
N GLN A 88 -0.76 -7.97 3.77
CA GLN A 88 -1.40 -9.21 3.37
C GLN A 88 -2.33 -9.80 4.47
N ASP A 89 -2.00 -9.66 5.74
CA ASP A 89 -2.70 -10.23 6.89
C ASP A 89 -3.53 -9.19 7.67
N PHE A 90 -4.06 -8.18 6.98
CA PHE A 90 -4.92 -7.09 7.46
C PHE A 90 -4.31 -6.25 8.60
N LYS A 91 -3.60 -6.86 9.55
CA LYS A 91 -3.00 -6.23 10.75
C LYS A 91 -4.01 -5.37 11.54
N LEU A 92 -5.25 -5.83 11.66
CA LEU A 92 -6.24 -5.21 12.54
C LEU A 92 -5.96 -5.60 13.99
N LEU A 93 -6.19 -4.67 14.90
CA LEU A 93 -6.12 -4.91 16.35
C LEU A 93 -7.36 -5.69 16.76
N THR A 94 -7.18 -6.95 17.14
CA THR A 94 -8.28 -7.91 17.38
C THR A 94 -9.01 -7.67 18.71
N ASP A 95 -8.42 -6.91 19.62
CA ASP A 95 -8.96 -6.50 20.91
C ASP A 95 -9.85 -5.25 20.85
N ARG A 96 -10.09 -4.71 19.64
CA ARG A 96 -10.76 -3.42 19.42
C ARG A 96 -11.74 -3.49 18.27
N SER A 97 -12.85 -2.73 18.40
CA SER A 97 -13.81 -2.57 17.31
C SER A 97 -13.21 -1.83 16.10
N VAL A 98 -13.91 -1.88 14.97
CA VAL A 98 -13.55 -1.15 13.75
C VAL A 98 -13.28 0.32 14.06
N ARG A 99 -14.21 1.01 14.72
CA ARG A 99 -14.06 2.42 15.13
C ARG A 99 -12.76 2.64 15.90
N LYS A 100 -12.47 1.81 16.89
CA LYS A 100 -11.26 1.95 17.72
C LYS A 100 -9.97 1.64 16.96
N ASN A 101 -10.01 0.75 15.97
CA ASN A 101 -8.89 0.50 15.05
C ASN A 101 -8.56 1.76 14.23
N LEU A 102 -9.57 2.40 13.67
CA LEU A 102 -9.40 3.62 12.87
C LEU A 102 -9.03 4.83 13.74
N GLU A 103 -9.70 5.01 14.86
CA GLU A 103 -9.43 6.10 15.82
C GLU A 103 -7.99 6.03 16.39
N PHE A 104 -7.46 4.83 16.58
CA PHE A 104 -6.08 4.63 17.05
C PHE A 104 -5.06 5.28 16.10
N VAL A 105 -5.23 5.10 14.78
CA VAL A 105 -4.35 5.70 13.77
C VAL A 105 -4.49 7.22 13.76
N LEU A 106 -5.72 7.74 13.75
CA LEU A 106 -5.96 9.19 13.74
C LEU A 106 -5.32 9.87 14.96
N LYS A 107 -5.49 9.31 16.17
CA LYS A 107 -4.83 9.82 17.38
C LYS A 107 -3.31 9.79 17.28
N ALA A 108 -2.75 8.70 16.74
CA ALA A 108 -1.30 8.57 16.56
C ALA A 108 -0.73 9.54 15.51
N THR A 109 -1.58 10.05 14.61
CA THR A 109 -1.19 10.98 13.56
C THR A 109 -1.57 12.44 13.83
N GLY A 110 -2.07 12.75 15.05
CA GLY A 110 -2.27 14.13 15.54
C GLY A 110 -3.66 14.70 15.25
N TRP A 111 -4.67 13.85 15.06
CA TRP A 111 -6.06 14.29 14.98
C TRP A 111 -6.63 14.42 16.40
N ASP A 112 -6.54 15.61 16.99
CA ASP A 112 -6.91 15.84 18.41
C ASP A 112 -8.41 16.02 18.60
N ASP A 113 -9.12 16.64 17.65
CA ASP A 113 -10.55 16.85 17.74
C ASP A 113 -11.34 15.55 17.52
N LYS A 114 -12.31 15.29 18.40
CA LYS A 114 -13.13 14.08 18.31
C LYS A 114 -14.12 14.15 17.16
N THR A 115 -14.70 15.30 16.88
CA THR A 115 -15.68 15.48 15.81
C THR A 115 -15.03 15.25 14.45
N ASP A 116 -13.84 15.80 14.25
CA ASP A 116 -13.05 15.59 13.02
C ASP A 116 -12.72 14.11 12.82
N ARG A 117 -12.32 13.41 13.89
CA ARG A 117 -12.09 11.95 13.81
C ARG A 117 -13.35 11.17 13.45
N ASP A 118 -14.48 11.49 14.08
CA ASP A 118 -15.75 10.81 13.81
C ASP A 118 -16.21 11.04 12.37
N HIS A 119 -16.05 12.25 11.84
CA HIS A 119 -16.34 12.57 10.43
C HIS A 119 -15.42 11.80 9.49
N ARG A 120 -14.10 11.78 9.76
CA ARG A 120 -13.14 11.09 8.90
C ARG A 120 -13.34 9.58 8.89
N ILE A 121 -13.67 8.98 10.03
CA ILE A 121 -14.01 7.56 10.13
C ILE A 121 -15.26 7.24 9.26
N ALA A 122 -16.31 8.04 9.37
CA ALA A 122 -17.51 7.83 8.59
C ALA A 122 -17.26 7.99 7.07
N GLU A 123 -16.40 8.93 6.67
CA GLU A 123 -15.99 9.15 5.29
C GLU A 123 -15.25 7.93 4.72
N VAL A 124 -14.16 7.49 5.37
CA VAL A 124 -13.38 6.35 4.85
C VAL A 124 -14.14 5.04 4.88
N LEU A 125 -15.07 4.83 5.83
CA LEU A 125 -15.94 3.66 5.83
C LEU A 125 -16.92 3.67 4.64
N ARG A 126 -17.42 4.84 4.24
CA ARG A 126 -18.23 5.01 3.03
C ARG A 126 -17.41 4.70 1.77
N ASP A 127 -16.19 5.23 1.67
CA ASP A 127 -15.31 5.02 0.53
C ASP A 127 -15.04 3.53 0.26
N VAL A 128 -15.02 2.72 1.33
CA VAL A 128 -14.82 1.26 1.22
C VAL A 128 -16.13 0.45 1.31
N LYS A 129 -17.30 1.11 1.31
CA LYS A 129 -18.64 0.48 1.38
C LYS A 129 -18.84 -0.37 2.65
N MET A 130 -18.42 0.19 3.81
CA MET A 130 -18.47 -0.46 5.13
C MET A 130 -19.16 0.41 6.19
N GLU A 131 -20.16 1.20 5.81
CA GLU A 131 -20.96 1.99 6.75
C GLU A 131 -21.73 1.08 7.72
N GLY A 132 -21.87 1.51 8.96
CA GLY A 132 -22.63 0.81 10.00
C GLY A 132 -21.87 -0.36 10.66
N CYS A 133 -20.59 -0.58 10.34
CA CYS A 133 -19.77 -1.64 10.96
C CYS A 133 -18.89 -1.14 12.11
N GLU A 134 -19.02 0.11 12.53
CA GLU A 134 -18.11 0.80 13.44
C GLU A 134 -17.90 0.08 14.77
N ASP A 135 -18.94 -0.54 15.30
CA ASP A 135 -18.92 -1.22 16.59
C ASP A 135 -18.56 -2.73 16.48
N ARG A 136 -18.51 -3.27 15.26
CA ARG A 136 -18.11 -4.67 15.05
C ARG A 136 -16.66 -4.93 15.40
N MET A 137 -16.38 -6.11 15.92
CA MET A 137 -15.02 -6.59 16.17
C MET A 137 -14.44 -7.25 14.91
N PRO A 138 -13.09 -7.25 14.70
CA PRO A 138 -12.47 -7.88 13.55
C PRO A 138 -12.85 -9.35 13.34
N ASN A 139 -13.05 -10.12 14.39
CA ASN A 139 -13.47 -11.52 14.32
C ASN A 139 -14.94 -11.73 13.90
N GLU A 140 -15.75 -10.67 13.85
CA GLU A 140 -17.12 -10.67 13.34
C GLU A 140 -17.19 -10.31 11.85
N LEU A 141 -16.03 -10.00 11.24
CA LEU A 141 -15.90 -9.61 9.84
C LEU A 141 -15.38 -10.77 8.99
N SER A 142 -15.94 -10.93 7.79
CA SER A 142 -15.35 -11.79 6.76
C SER A 142 -13.96 -11.28 6.34
N GLY A 143 -13.17 -12.11 5.66
CA GLY A 143 -11.85 -11.69 5.15
C GLY A 143 -11.91 -10.47 4.24
N GLY A 144 -12.90 -10.41 3.34
CA GLY A 144 -13.10 -9.25 2.47
C GLY A 144 -13.51 -7.98 3.23
N GLU A 145 -14.37 -8.10 4.26
CA GLU A 145 -14.71 -6.97 5.13
C GLU A 145 -13.48 -6.50 5.92
N GLN A 146 -12.66 -7.41 6.47
CA GLN A 146 -11.42 -7.05 7.15
C GLN A 146 -10.45 -6.32 6.20
N GLN A 147 -10.35 -6.75 4.95
CA GLN A 147 -9.55 -6.08 3.94
C GLN A 147 -10.05 -4.67 3.63
N ARG A 148 -11.37 -4.48 3.50
CA ARG A 148 -11.96 -3.15 3.33
C ARG A 148 -11.64 -2.23 4.52
N ILE A 149 -11.69 -2.74 5.74
CA ILE A 149 -11.30 -1.96 6.93
C ILE A 149 -9.80 -1.65 6.93
N ALA A 150 -8.94 -2.58 6.47
CA ALA A 150 -7.51 -2.30 6.30
C ALA A 150 -7.26 -1.19 5.25
N ILE A 151 -8.03 -1.18 4.16
CA ILE A 151 -7.99 -0.09 3.16
C ILE A 151 -8.50 1.22 3.78
N ALA A 152 -9.65 1.22 4.48
CA ALA A 152 -10.16 2.40 5.16
C ALA A 152 -9.13 3.00 6.12
N ARG A 153 -8.45 2.15 6.89
CA ARG A 153 -7.36 2.56 7.80
C ARG A 153 -6.22 3.23 7.03
N ALA A 154 -5.83 2.70 5.88
CA ALA A 154 -4.77 3.27 5.05
C ALA A 154 -5.16 4.64 4.46
N LEU A 155 -6.46 4.89 4.23
CA LEU A 155 -6.99 6.14 3.68
C LEU A 155 -7.13 7.28 4.70
N LEU A 156 -7.03 7.01 6.02
CA LEU A 156 -7.35 7.98 7.08
C LEU A 156 -6.65 9.33 6.95
N ASN A 157 -5.38 9.33 6.57
CA ASN A 157 -4.58 10.56 6.41
C ASN A 157 -4.60 11.12 4.97
N SER A 158 -5.54 10.72 4.13
CA SER A 158 -5.63 11.13 2.72
C SER A 158 -4.27 10.95 1.99
N PRO A 159 -3.75 9.73 1.93
CA PRO A 159 -2.41 9.47 1.40
C PRO A 159 -2.32 9.81 -0.09
N LYS A 160 -1.13 10.21 -0.53
CA LYS A 160 -0.84 10.44 -1.96
C LYS A 160 -0.56 9.13 -2.69
N VAL A 161 -0.09 8.11 -1.96
CA VAL A 161 0.25 6.79 -2.50
C VAL A 161 -0.27 5.70 -1.55
N LEU A 162 -0.92 4.69 -2.11
CA LEU A 162 -1.25 3.43 -1.44
C LEU A 162 -0.29 2.34 -1.87
N LEU A 163 0.29 1.65 -0.90
CA LEU A 163 1.18 0.51 -1.07
C LEU A 163 0.46 -0.73 -0.54
N ALA A 164 0.12 -1.69 -1.40
CA ALA A 164 -0.62 -2.89 -1.04
C ALA A 164 0.20 -4.14 -1.34
N ASP A 165 0.53 -4.91 -0.31
CA ASP A 165 1.29 -6.16 -0.41
C ASP A 165 0.31 -7.34 -0.36
N GLU A 166 0.12 -8.03 -1.50
CA GLU A 166 -0.79 -9.18 -1.69
C GLU A 166 -2.21 -8.96 -1.13
N PRO A 167 -2.89 -7.82 -1.44
CA PRO A 167 -4.12 -7.43 -0.75
C PRO A 167 -5.32 -8.36 -1.01
N THR A 168 -5.22 -9.26 -1.98
CA THR A 168 -6.29 -10.19 -2.36
C THR A 168 -5.87 -11.65 -2.27
N GLY A 169 -4.67 -11.94 -1.77
CA GLY A 169 -4.07 -13.28 -1.79
C GLY A 169 -4.86 -14.37 -1.02
N ASN A 170 -5.69 -13.97 -0.04
CA ASN A 170 -6.48 -14.87 0.79
C ASN A 170 -8.00 -14.74 0.54
N LEU A 171 -8.40 -14.14 -0.58
CA LEU A 171 -9.80 -13.86 -0.89
C LEU A 171 -10.28 -14.71 -2.08
N ASP A 172 -11.57 -15.02 -2.09
CA ASP A 172 -12.21 -15.64 -3.22
C ASP A 172 -12.28 -14.68 -4.43
N PRO A 173 -12.54 -15.18 -5.65
CA PRO A 173 -12.52 -14.35 -6.85
C PRO A 173 -13.55 -13.21 -6.86
N GLU A 174 -14.74 -13.41 -6.28
CA GLU A 174 -15.79 -12.39 -6.21
C GLU A 174 -15.39 -11.26 -5.25
N THR A 175 -14.91 -11.61 -4.08
CA THR A 175 -14.38 -10.68 -3.09
C THR A 175 -13.14 -9.94 -3.63
N THR A 176 -12.25 -10.65 -4.33
CA THR A 176 -11.09 -10.05 -5.02
C THR A 176 -11.53 -8.95 -5.96
N ASP A 177 -12.52 -9.21 -6.79
CA ASP A 177 -13.06 -8.23 -7.73
C ASP A 177 -13.61 -6.98 -7.04
N GLN A 178 -14.35 -7.17 -5.97
CA GLN A 178 -14.87 -6.06 -5.17
C GLN A 178 -13.76 -5.20 -4.54
N ILE A 179 -12.68 -5.82 -4.07
CA ILE A 179 -11.51 -5.09 -3.52
C ILE A 179 -10.77 -4.34 -4.62
N MET A 180 -10.60 -4.95 -5.79
CA MET A 180 -9.95 -4.31 -6.93
C MET A 180 -10.75 -3.12 -7.47
N SER A 181 -12.09 -3.20 -7.45
CA SER A 181 -12.96 -2.04 -7.75
C SER A 181 -12.68 -0.86 -6.83
N VAL A 182 -12.54 -1.11 -5.51
CA VAL A 182 -12.21 -0.06 -4.54
C VAL A 182 -10.84 0.56 -4.85
N PHE A 183 -9.82 -0.23 -5.15
CA PHE A 183 -8.50 0.32 -5.55
C PHE A 183 -8.57 1.15 -6.83
N SER A 184 -9.33 0.69 -7.83
CA SER A 184 -9.52 1.43 -9.07
C SER A 184 -10.25 2.77 -8.84
N GLU A 185 -11.31 2.77 -8.01
CA GLU A 185 -12.03 3.98 -7.62
C GLU A 185 -11.09 4.97 -6.89
N ILE A 186 -10.24 4.49 -5.97
CA ILE A 186 -9.25 5.31 -5.26
C ILE A 186 -8.23 5.92 -6.24
N ALA A 187 -7.71 5.14 -7.20
CA ALA A 187 -6.77 5.65 -8.20
C ALA A 187 -7.39 6.78 -9.05
N GLN A 188 -8.67 6.64 -9.42
CA GLN A 188 -9.40 7.66 -10.17
C GLN A 188 -9.58 8.98 -9.39
N THR A 189 -9.51 8.96 -8.06
CA THR A 189 -9.53 10.20 -7.24
C THR A 189 -8.19 10.91 -7.18
N GLY A 190 -7.14 10.34 -7.80
CA GLY A 190 -5.80 10.95 -7.88
C GLY A 190 -4.78 10.38 -6.89
N THR A 191 -5.17 9.44 -6.02
CA THR A 191 -4.21 8.68 -5.19
C THR A 191 -3.52 7.62 -6.05
N ALA A 192 -2.19 7.57 -6.08
CA ALA A 192 -1.49 6.49 -6.76
C ALA A 192 -1.64 5.17 -5.97
N VAL A 193 -1.85 4.06 -6.65
CA VAL A 193 -2.03 2.74 -6.03
C VAL A 193 -1.00 1.76 -6.61
N ILE A 194 -0.18 1.17 -5.74
CA ILE A 194 0.83 0.18 -6.11
C ILE A 194 0.48 -1.13 -5.42
N ILE A 195 0.23 -2.16 -6.21
CA ILE A 195 -0.22 -3.48 -5.75
C ILE A 195 0.85 -4.53 -6.09
N ALA A 196 1.46 -5.12 -5.07
CA ALA A 196 2.25 -6.33 -5.25
C ALA A 196 1.31 -7.54 -5.25
N THR A 197 1.37 -8.37 -6.29
CA THR A 197 0.53 -9.55 -6.41
C THR A 197 1.15 -10.62 -7.30
N HIS A 198 0.74 -11.87 -7.09
CA HIS A 198 0.99 -12.98 -8.01
C HIS A 198 -0.26 -13.38 -8.82
N ASN A 199 -1.40 -12.73 -8.57
CA ASN A 199 -2.66 -13.00 -9.26
C ASN A 199 -2.74 -12.20 -10.57
N MET A 200 -2.44 -12.87 -11.71
CA MET A 200 -2.48 -12.27 -13.03
C MET A 200 -3.91 -12.01 -13.55
N ALA A 201 -4.91 -12.74 -13.04
CA ALA A 201 -6.28 -12.64 -13.53
C ALA A 201 -6.96 -11.28 -13.29
N ILE A 202 -6.39 -10.44 -12.40
CA ILE A 202 -6.91 -9.10 -12.13
C ILE A 202 -6.50 -8.07 -13.20
N LEU A 203 -5.42 -8.31 -13.95
CA LEU A 203 -4.82 -7.33 -14.87
C LEU A 203 -5.74 -7.03 -16.05
N ASP A 204 -6.41 -8.06 -16.59
CA ASP A 204 -7.32 -7.91 -17.73
C ASP A 204 -8.57 -7.07 -17.38
N ARG A 205 -9.01 -7.12 -16.13
CA ARG A 205 -10.22 -6.45 -15.65
C ARG A 205 -9.96 -5.06 -15.10
N TYR A 206 -8.80 -4.86 -14.53
CA TYR A 206 -8.35 -3.59 -13.93
C TYR A 206 -7.03 -3.17 -14.57
N PRO A 207 -7.07 -2.54 -15.76
CA PRO A 207 -5.87 -2.18 -16.50
C PRO A 207 -5.03 -1.16 -15.72
N GLY A 208 -3.72 -1.34 -15.75
CA GLY A 208 -2.73 -0.49 -15.11
C GLY A 208 -1.33 -0.77 -15.66
N THR A 209 -0.35 -0.03 -15.17
CA THR A 209 1.05 -0.27 -15.53
C THR A 209 1.57 -1.49 -14.76
N VAL A 210 2.18 -2.43 -15.46
CA VAL A 210 2.66 -3.68 -14.89
C VAL A 210 4.18 -3.71 -14.90
N TYR A 211 4.79 -4.07 -13.76
CA TYR A 211 6.21 -4.36 -13.65
C TYR A 211 6.41 -5.77 -13.12
N GLN A 212 7.36 -6.47 -13.70
CA GLN A 212 7.72 -7.83 -13.30
C GLN A 212 9.01 -7.84 -12.47
N CYS A 213 8.95 -8.51 -11.33
CA CYS A 213 10.10 -8.86 -10.50
C CYS A 213 10.44 -10.34 -10.75
N ASP A 214 11.62 -10.62 -11.30
CA ASP A 214 12.08 -11.99 -11.55
C ASP A 214 13.61 -12.08 -11.47
N GLU A 215 14.12 -13.05 -10.70
CA GLU A 215 15.56 -13.34 -10.55
C GLU A 215 16.45 -12.08 -10.34
N GLN A 216 16.09 -11.22 -9.38
CA GLN A 216 16.71 -9.93 -9.06
C GLN A 216 16.51 -8.82 -10.12
N ASN A 217 15.84 -9.10 -11.25
CA ASN A 217 15.56 -8.12 -12.28
C ASN A 217 14.20 -7.45 -12.04
N PHE A 218 14.10 -6.22 -12.53
CA PHE A 218 12.86 -5.44 -12.53
C PHE A 218 12.64 -4.86 -13.92
N THR A 219 11.56 -5.25 -14.57
CA THR A 219 11.26 -4.84 -15.94
C THR A 219 9.81 -4.41 -16.10
N LYS A 220 9.57 -3.40 -16.93
CA LYS A 220 8.20 -3.08 -17.33
C LYS A 220 7.66 -4.21 -18.18
N TYR A 221 6.48 -4.69 -17.83
CA TYR A 221 5.81 -5.76 -18.55
C TYR A 221 4.88 -5.13 -19.60
N ASP A 222 5.22 -5.33 -20.88
CA ASP A 222 4.36 -4.93 -21.99
C ASP A 222 3.40 -6.09 -22.31
N ASN A 223 2.10 -5.83 -22.18
CA ASN A 223 1.02 -6.79 -22.43
C ASN A 223 0.65 -6.81 -23.91
#